data_33ab186cdae27ed1e114bb466b1a657d
#
_entry.id   33ab186cdae27ed1e114bb466b1a657d
#
_cell.length_a   1.000
_cell.length_b   1.000
_cell.length_c   1.000
_cell.angle_alpha   90.00
_cell.angle_beta   90.00
_cell.angle_gamma   90.00
#
_symmetry.space_group_name_H-M   'P 1'
#
loop_
_entity.id
_entity.type
_entity.pdbx_description
1 polymer ?
#
loop_
_entity_poly.entity_id
_entity_poly.type
_entity_poly.pdbx_seq_one_letter_code
_entity_poly.pdbx_strand_id
1 'polypeptide(L)'
;GGGYAALCGASVALVEGTSGLMTPEQVKSAVRKAEGSGSHYPNGSLVCVENTSNLGGGSCYDQDTLDAIAVVAKSLGCGTHVDGARIFNAALATGVDVARMCEHYDSVSICFSKGLGAPVGSVLVGSAPFIAKAHRWRKMFGGGWRQAGVLAAACLYALDHHVDRLADDHRRAKRIAEMMNELPMFTVDMATVQTNMIYAETVEPAADVVAKYAENGIDMFDLSPHRLRVV
;
A
#
# COMPACT_ATOMS: atom_id res chain seq x y z
N GLY A 1 8.56 8.42 -5.13
CA GLY A 1 9.33 9.41 -5.55
C GLY A 1 9.23 10.00 -6.97
N GLY A 2 8.08 10.49 -7.48
CA GLY A 2 8.05 11.28 -8.72
C GLY A 2 8.15 10.52 -10.05
N GLY A 3 8.23 9.18 -10.02
CA GLY A 3 8.35 8.37 -11.24
C GLY A 3 7.18 8.53 -12.20
N TYR A 4 5.98 8.74 -11.71
CA TYR A 4 4.79 9.00 -12.52
C TYR A 4 4.94 10.29 -13.37
N ALA A 5 5.55 11.33 -12.80
CA ALA A 5 5.81 12.57 -13.53
C ALA A 5 6.96 12.38 -14.55
N ALA A 6 8.10 11.84 -14.10
CA ALA A 6 9.30 11.72 -14.90
C ALA A 6 9.16 10.71 -16.07
N LEU A 7 8.44 9.60 -15.85
CA LEU A 7 8.35 8.50 -16.81
C LEU A 7 7.04 8.49 -17.61
N CYS A 8 5.96 8.93 -17.00
CA CYS A 8 4.64 8.90 -17.62
C CYS A 8 4.12 10.28 -18.02
N GLY A 9 4.81 11.37 -17.65
CA GLY A 9 4.32 12.74 -17.87
C GLY A 9 2.99 13.02 -17.17
N ALA A 10 2.68 12.27 -16.10
CA ALA A 10 1.42 12.38 -15.39
C ALA A 10 1.53 13.32 -14.19
N SER A 11 0.48 14.10 -13.94
CA SER A 11 0.28 14.79 -12.65
C SER A 11 -0.59 13.93 -11.73
N VAL A 12 -0.45 14.15 -10.42
CA VAL A 12 -1.22 13.42 -9.39
C VAL A 12 -2.01 14.42 -8.55
N ALA A 13 -3.30 14.13 -8.37
CA ALA A 13 -4.12 14.75 -7.34
C ALA A 13 -4.10 13.83 -6.12
N LEU A 14 -3.49 14.28 -5.03
CA LEU A 14 -3.50 13.55 -3.77
C LEU A 14 -4.84 13.78 -3.07
N VAL A 15 -5.40 12.71 -2.52
CA VAL A 15 -6.62 12.73 -1.71
C VAL A 15 -6.23 12.41 -0.27
N GLU A 16 -6.46 13.35 0.62
CA GLU A 16 -6.25 13.14 2.05
C GLU A 16 -7.44 12.35 2.61
N GLY A 17 -7.19 11.09 2.96
CA GLY A 17 -8.15 10.22 3.62
C GLY A 17 -7.85 10.05 5.10
N THR A 18 -8.81 9.57 5.88
CA THR A 18 -8.59 9.18 7.27
C THR A 18 -7.74 7.93 7.31
N SER A 19 -6.61 7.98 8.00
CA SER A 19 -5.64 6.87 8.02
C SER A 19 -5.22 6.42 6.61
N GLY A 20 -5.12 7.37 5.66
CA GLY A 20 -4.73 7.09 4.27
C GLY A 20 -5.81 6.40 3.42
N LEU A 21 -7.03 6.26 3.92
CA LEU A 21 -8.15 5.65 3.22
C LEU A 21 -9.08 6.73 2.67
N MET A 22 -9.30 6.73 1.35
CA MET A 22 -10.20 7.64 0.65
C MET A 22 -11.65 7.15 0.74
N THR A 23 -12.59 8.08 0.63
CA THR A 23 -14.00 7.75 0.40
C THR A 23 -14.39 7.91 -1.08
N PRO A 24 -15.49 7.28 -1.54
CA PRO A 24 -16.00 7.48 -2.89
C PRO A 24 -16.31 8.95 -3.21
N GLU A 25 -16.80 9.73 -2.24
CA GLU A 25 -17.12 11.16 -2.37
C GLU A 25 -15.86 11.98 -2.58
N GLN A 26 -14.79 11.66 -1.84
CA GLN A 26 -13.48 12.30 -2.00
C GLN A 26 -12.90 12.02 -3.39
N VAL A 27 -13.00 10.78 -3.88
CA VAL A 27 -12.60 10.42 -5.25
C VAL A 27 -13.39 11.20 -6.27
N LYS A 28 -14.73 11.26 -6.13
CA LYS A 28 -15.60 12.02 -7.02
C LYS A 28 -15.23 13.50 -7.07
N SER A 29 -14.89 14.09 -5.94
CA SER A 29 -14.53 15.51 -5.86
C SER A 29 -13.12 15.81 -6.40
N ALA A 30 -12.18 14.85 -6.29
CA ALA A 30 -10.80 15.01 -6.71
C ALA A 30 -10.60 14.78 -8.22
N VAL A 31 -11.42 13.93 -8.84
CA VAL A 31 -11.31 13.63 -10.29
C VAL A 31 -11.80 14.84 -11.08
N ARG A 32 -10.88 15.44 -11.82
CA ARG A 32 -11.13 16.56 -12.73
C ARG A 32 -11.27 16.05 -14.16
N LYS A 33 -12.16 16.70 -14.93
CA LYS A 33 -12.32 16.43 -16.37
C LYS A 33 -12.14 17.73 -17.15
N ALA A 34 -11.54 17.64 -18.34
CA ALA A 34 -11.42 18.78 -19.24
C ALA A 34 -12.78 19.21 -19.78
N GLU A 35 -13.69 18.25 -20.00
CA GLU A 35 -15.04 18.52 -20.47
C GLU A 35 -15.79 19.41 -19.45
N GLY A 36 -16.35 20.51 -19.93
CA GLY A 36 -17.07 21.47 -19.09
C GLY A 36 -16.18 22.42 -18.27
N SER A 37 -14.85 22.24 -18.25
CA SER A 37 -13.91 23.09 -17.53
C SER A 37 -13.13 24.08 -18.40
N GLY A 38 -13.41 24.12 -19.71
CA GLY A 38 -12.59 24.82 -20.67
C GLY A 38 -11.19 24.17 -20.78
N SER A 39 -10.13 24.97 -20.69
CA SER A 39 -8.74 24.49 -20.74
C SER A 39 -8.06 24.38 -19.37
N HIS A 40 -8.81 24.54 -18.27
CA HIS A 40 -8.17 24.73 -16.95
C HIS A 40 -7.74 23.44 -16.26
N TYR A 41 -8.35 22.29 -16.57
CA TYR A 41 -8.04 21.04 -15.89
C TYR A 41 -7.62 19.92 -16.83
N PRO A 42 -6.62 19.09 -16.43
CA PRO A 42 -6.32 17.87 -17.14
C PRO A 42 -7.42 16.82 -16.92
N ASN A 43 -7.52 15.86 -17.83
CA ASN A 43 -8.41 14.71 -17.66
C ASN A 43 -7.85 13.75 -16.61
N GLY A 44 -8.52 13.60 -15.48
CA GLY A 44 -8.29 12.48 -14.58
C GLY A 44 -8.59 11.17 -15.30
N SER A 45 -7.64 10.26 -15.36
CA SER A 45 -7.73 9.02 -16.14
C SER A 45 -7.53 7.75 -15.32
N LEU A 46 -7.02 7.87 -14.10
CA LEU A 46 -6.72 6.74 -13.23
C LEU A 46 -7.02 7.10 -11.78
N VAL A 47 -7.68 6.20 -11.06
CA VAL A 47 -7.83 6.22 -9.60
C VAL A 47 -7.02 5.08 -9.02
N CYS A 48 -6.14 5.40 -8.08
CA CYS A 48 -5.31 4.44 -7.37
C CYS A 48 -5.68 4.40 -5.89
N VAL A 49 -5.85 3.20 -5.33
CA VAL A 49 -5.95 2.95 -3.89
C VAL A 49 -4.74 2.15 -3.43
N GLU A 50 -4.31 2.33 -2.20
CA GLU A 50 -3.24 1.53 -1.59
C GLU A 50 -3.84 0.67 -0.47
N ASN A 51 -3.69 -0.66 -0.56
CA ASN A 51 -4.19 -1.60 0.46
C ASN A 51 -3.10 -2.64 0.82
N THR A 52 -2.59 -2.65 2.04
CA THR A 52 -2.84 -1.72 3.16
C THR A 52 -2.18 -0.37 2.93
N SER A 53 -2.77 0.71 3.46
CA SER A 53 -2.19 2.04 3.33
C SER A 53 -0.90 2.17 4.17
N ASN A 54 0.22 2.49 3.52
CA ASN A 54 1.50 2.62 4.19
C ASN A 54 1.54 3.85 5.12
N LEU A 55 1.15 5.02 4.61
CA LEU A 55 1.11 6.26 5.41
C LEU A 55 -0.06 6.26 6.40
N GLY A 56 -1.03 5.39 6.21
CA GLY A 56 -2.13 5.14 7.15
C GLY A 56 -1.79 4.21 8.30
N GLY A 57 -0.53 3.74 8.41
CA GLY A 57 -0.14 2.82 9.49
C GLY A 57 -0.56 1.37 9.25
N GLY A 58 -0.70 0.96 8.00
CA GLY A 58 -1.12 -0.40 7.65
C GLY A 58 -2.64 -0.60 7.71
N SER A 59 -3.41 0.49 7.66
CA SER A 59 -4.87 0.45 7.64
C SER A 59 -5.42 -0.24 6.39
N CYS A 60 -6.55 -0.91 6.55
CA CYS A 60 -7.21 -1.68 5.51
C CYS A 60 -8.54 -1.02 5.12
N TYR A 61 -8.83 -1.00 3.81
CA TYR A 61 -10.17 -0.71 3.34
C TYR A 61 -11.14 -1.83 3.71
N ASP A 62 -12.36 -1.48 4.06
CA ASP A 62 -13.48 -2.40 3.98
C ASP A 62 -13.87 -2.64 2.50
N GLN A 63 -14.53 -3.78 2.24
CA GLN A 63 -14.83 -4.20 0.88
C GLN A 63 -15.85 -3.29 0.19
N ASP A 64 -16.83 -2.81 0.93
CA ASP A 64 -17.90 -1.96 0.38
C ASP A 64 -17.31 -0.62 -0.09
N THR A 65 -16.37 -0.06 0.66
CA THR A 65 -15.64 1.16 0.27
C THR A 65 -14.77 0.93 -0.97
N LEU A 66 -14.04 -0.20 -1.06
CA LEU A 66 -13.27 -0.53 -2.27
C LEU A 66 -14.18 -0.62 -3.51
N ASP A 67 -15.28 -1.32 -3.40
CA ASP A 67 -16.24 -1.49 -4.49
C ASP A 67 -16.83 -0.14 -4.93
N ALA A 68 -17.25 0.67 -3.95
CA ALA A 68 -17.84 1.98 -4.22
C ALA A 68 -16.83 2.94 -4.89
N ILE A 69 -15.56 2.92 -4.49
CA ILE A 69 -14.50 3.70 -5.15
C ILE A 69 -14.34 3.27 -6.60
N ALA A 70 -14.29 1.96 -6.86
CA ALA A 70 -14.16 1.44 -8.23
C ALA A 70 -15.35 1.82 -9.10
N VAL A 71 -16.57 1.73 -8.57
CA VAL A 71 -17.81 2.15 -9.27
C VAL A 71 -17.76 3.63 -9.61
N VAL A 72 -17.41 4.49 -8.65
CA VAL A 72 -17.29 5.93 -8.87
C VAL A 72 -16.21 6.24 -9.91
N ALA A 73 -15.04 5.64 -9.81
CA ALA A 73 -13.95 5.84 -10.76
C ALA A 73 -14.38 5.49 -12.19
N LYS A 74 -15.03 4.33 -12.38
CA LYS A 74 -15.54 3.87 -13.68
C LYS A 74 -16.64 4.78 -14.22
N SER A 75 -17.54 5.26 -13.36
CA SER A 75 -18.59 6.21 -13.77
C SER A 75 -18.03 7.53 -14.28
N LEU A 76 -16.82 7.89 -13.81
CA LEU A 76 -16.08 9.06 -14.26
C LEU A 76 -15.14 8.75 -15.44
N GLY A 77 -15.20 7.56 -16.04
CA GLY A 77 -14.34 7.17 -17.15
C GLY A 77 -12.87 7.06 -16.77
N CYS A 78 -12.57 6.73 -15.51
CA CYS A 78 -11.21 6.45 -15.05
C CYS A 78 -10.94 4.95 -15.01
N GLY A 79 -9.72 4.54 -15.35
CA GLY A 79 -9.21 3.25 -14.97
C GLY A 79 -8.99 3.16 -13.46
N THR A 80 -8.81 1.93 -12.95
CA THR A 80 -8.65 1.67 -11.52
C THR A 80 -7.42 0.80 -11.26
N HIS A 81 -6.67 1.13 -10.20
CA HIS A 81 -5.49 0.38 -9.80
C HIS A 81 -5.44 0.20 -8.27
N VAL A 82 -5.06 -0.99 -7.83
CA VAL A 82 -4.71 -1.24 -6.43
C VAL A 82 -3.19 -1.34 -6.31
N ASP A 83 -2.59 -0.45 -5.55
CA ASP A 83 -1.27 -0.74 -4.98
C ASP A 83 -1.48 -1.72 -3.83
N GLY A 84 -1.36 -2.99 -4.15
CA GLY A 84 -1.51 -4.11 -3.24
C GLY A 84 -0.18 -4.59 -2.66
N ALA A 85 0.76 -3.66 -2.41
CA ALA A 85 2.08 -4.01 -1.89
C ALA A 85 2.03 -4.87 -0.61
N ARG A 86 0.93 -4.78 0.16
CA ARG A 86 0.65 -5.58 1.36
C ARG A 86 -0.77 -6.16 1.35
N ILE A 87 -1.29 -6.50 0.19
CA ILE A 87 -2.69 -6.92 0.05
C ILE A 87 -3.01 -8.23 0.81
N PHE A 88 -2.04 -9.12 0.96
CA PHE A 88 -2.21 -10.33 1.76
C PHE A 88 -2.33 -10.02 3.26
N ASN A 89 -1.69 -8.94 3.75
CA ASN A 89 -1.93 -8.45 5.11
C ASN A 89 -3.38 -7.94 5.25
N ALA A 90 -3.87 -7.18 4.26
CA ALA A 90 -5.26 -6.73 4.26
C ALA A 90 -6.24 -7.91 4.25
N ALA A 91 -6.00 -8.92 3.41
CA ALA A 91 -6.84 -10.10 3.31
C ALA A 91 -6.96 -10.84 4.65
N LEU A 92 -5.84 -11.06 5.33
CA LEU A 92 -5.83 -11.71 6.66
C LEU A 92 -6.51 -10.85 7.73
N ALA A 93 -6.30 -9.53 7.70
CA ALA A 93 -6.89 -8.64 8.69
C ALA A 93 -8.41 -8.49 8.55
N THR A 94 -8.92 -8.51 7.32
CA THR A 94 -10.35 -8.31 7.03
C THR A 94 -11.12 -9.62 6.84
N GLY A 95 -10.42 -10.74 6.61
CA GLY A 95 -11.04 -12.02 6.26
C GLY A 95 -11.60 -12.06 4.83
N VAL A 96 -11.27 -11.09 3.97
CA VAL A 96 -11.71 -11.02 2.58
C VAL A 96 -10.63 -11.57 1.67
N ASP A 97 -11.00 -12.42 0.72
CA ASP A 97 -10.07 -12.96 -0.26
C ASP A 97 -9.48 -11.88 -1.18
N VAL A 98 -8.20 -11.98 -1.54
CA VAL A 98 -7.49 -11.02 -2.39
C VAL A 98 -8.17 -10.85 -3.75
N ALA A 99 -8.68 -11.94 -4.35
CA ALA A 99 -9.39 -11.87 -5.63
C ALA A 99 -10.67 -11.05 -5.49
N ARG A 100 -11.40 -11.19 -4.38
CA ARG A 100 -12.60 -10.38 -4.08
C ARG A 100 -12.26 -8.91 -3.87
N MET A 101 -11.18 -8.60 -3.15
CA MET A 101 -10.73 -7.22 -2.95
C MET A 101 -10.44 -6.51 -4.26
N CYS A 102 -9.93 -7.23 -5.25
CA CYS A 102 -9.46 -6.68 -6.51
C CYS A 102 -10.47 -6.81 -7.66
N GLU A 103 -11.61 -7.46 -7.44
CA GLU A 103 -12.58 -7.85 -8.47
C GLU A 103 -13.01 -6.70 -9.39
N HIS A 104 -13.17 -5.51 -8.84
CA HIS A 104 -13.64 -4.33 -9.58
C HIS A 104 -12.52 -3.42 -10.09
N TYR A 105 -11.24 -3.82 -9.90
CA TYR A 105 -10.07 -3.04 -10.32
C TYR A 105 -9.45 -3.60 -11.61
N ASP A 106 -8.98 -2.69 -12.47
CA ASP A 106 -8.41 -3.07 -13.77
C ASP A 106 -7.00 -3.66 -13.64
N SER A 107 -6.29 -3.29 -12.59
CA SER A 107 -4.94 -3.79 -12.32
C SER A 107 -4.57 -3.71 -10.85
N VAL A 108 -3.64 -4.57 -10.46
CA VAL A 108 -3.11 -4.67 -9.08
C VAL A 108 -1.62 -4.87 -9.14
N SER A 109 -0.86 -4.16 -8.32
CA SER A 109 0.55 -4.47 -8.06
C SER A 109 0.69 -5.14 -6.69
N ILE A 110 1.50 -6.21 -6.60
CA ILE A 110 1.69 -7.01 -5.39
C ILE A 110 3.19 -7.14 -5.14
N CYS A 111 3.64 -6.84 -3.91
CA CYS A 111 5.04 -7.03 -3.53
C CYS A 111 5.25 -8.38 -2.82
N PHE A 112 6.33 -9.07 -3.20
CA PHE A 112 6.79 -10.30 -2.53
C PHE A 112 7.94 -10.05 -1.55
N SER A 113 8.68 -8.95 -1.71
CA SER A 113 9.87 -8.60 -0.94
C SER A 113 9.59 -7.83 0.36
N LYS A 114 8.41 -8.05 0.96
CA LYS A 114 7.99 -7.50 2.25
C LYS A 114 7.68 -8.66 3.22
N GLY A 115 6.59 -8.65 3.94
CA GLY A 115 6.22 -9.70 4.89
C GLY A 115 6.17 -11.12 4.31
N LEU A 116 5.96 -11.28 3.00
CA LEU A 116 6.06 -12.57 2.32
C LEU A 116 7.49 -13.12 2.27
N GLY A 117 8.52 -12.29 2.50
CA GLY A 117 9.90 -12.75 2.69
C GLY A 117 10.62 -13.24 1.44
N ALA A 118 10.10 -13.01 0.23
CA ALA A 118 10.86 -13.29 -0.98
C ALA A 118 12.03 -12.29 -1.14
N PRO A 119 13.17 -12.70 -1.71
CA PRO A 119 14.38 -11.88 -1.76
C PRO A 119 14.20 -10.62 -2.61
N VAL A 120 13.27 -10.62 -3.56
CA VAL A 120 13.00 -9.51 -4.48
C VAL A 120 11.66 -9.71 -5.16
N GLY A 121 11.10 -8.62 -5.63
CA GLY A 121 10.10 -8.65 -6.68
C GLY A 121 8.75 -8.13 -6.29
N SER A 122 8.07 -7.75 -7.35
CA SER A 122 6.64 -7.48 -7.37
C SER A 122 6.05 -7.96 -8.68
N VAL A 123 4.77 -8.27 -8.68
CA VAL A 123 4.03 -8.62 -9.89
C VAL A 123 2.96 -7.58 -10.16
N LEU A 124 2.68 -7.40 -11.43
CA LEU A 124 1.54 -6.64 -11.91
C LEU A 124 0.51 -7.62 -12.47
N VAL A 125 -0.71 -7.53 -11.97
CA VAL A 125 -1.86 -8.36 -12.36
C VAL A 125 -2.89 -7.50 -13.06
N GLY A 126 -3.55 -8.04 -14.07
CA GLY A 126 -4.60 -7.39 -14.83
C GLY A 126 -5.04 -8.23 -16.02
N SER A 127 -5.86 -7.66 -16.91
CA SER A 127 -6.31 -8.36 -18.11
C SER A 127 -5.15 -8.73 -19.04
N ALA A 128 -5.29 -9.80 -19.82
CA ALA A 128 -4.26 -10.24 -20.75
C ALA A 128 -3.80 -9.13 -21.73
N PRO A 129 -4.69 -8.32 -22.33
CA PRO A 129 -4.27 -7.20 -23.18
C PRO A 129 -3.49 -6.12 -22.43
N PHE A 130 -3.85 -5.83 -21.16
CA PHE A 130 -3.13 -4.90 -20.30
C PHE A 130 -1.72 -5.43 -20.00
N ILE A 131 -1.59 -6.69 -19.58
CA ILE A 131 -0.31 -7.31 -19.25
C ILE A 131 0.61 -7.41 -20.48
N ALA A 132 0.07 -7.68 -21.66
CA ALA A 132 0.87 -7.68 -22.90
C ALA A 132 1.54 -6.31 -23.16
N LYS A 133 0.82 -5.20 -22.92
CA LYS A 133 1.38 -3.84 -22.99
C LYS A 133 2.39 -3.59 -21.88
N ALA A 134 2.06 -3.95 -20.64
CA ALA A 134 2.93 -3.79 -19.48
C ALA A 134 4.25 -4.56 -19.63
N HIS A 135 4.23 -5.75 -20.26
CA HIS A 135 5.43 -6.52 -20.55
C HIS A 135 6.42 -5.74 -21.46
N ARG A 136 5.92 -4.99 -22.44
CA ARG A 136 6.75 -4.12 -23.27
C ARG A 136 7.38 -2.98 -22.45
N TRP A 137 6.59 -2.32 -21.61
CA TRP A 137 7.07 -1.27 -20.71
C TRP A 137 8.11 -1.79 -19.72
N ARG A 138 7.88 -2.97 -19.13
CA ARG A 138 8.85 -3.62 -18.25
C ARG A 138 10.22 -3.76 -18.94
N LYS A 139 10.24 -4.18 -20.20
CA LYS A 139 11.48 -4.31 -20.96
C LYS A 139 12.16 -2.95 -21.17
N MET A 140 11.39 -1.92 -21.51
CA MET A 140 11.91 -0.56 -21.74
C MET A 140 12.50 0.07 -20.47
N PHE A 141 11.92 -0.21 -19.32
CA PHE A 141 12.40 0.28 -18.02
C PHE A 141 13.52 -0.57 -17.39
N GLY A 142 14.09 -1.51 -18.12
CA GLY A 142 15.21 -2.34 -17.64
C GLY A 142 14.79 -3.60 -16.88
N GLY A 143 13.48 -3.85 -16.64
CA GLY A 143 12.97 -5.01 -15.92
C GLY A 143 12.87 -6.31 -16.76
N GLY A 144 13.49 -6.37 -17.92
CA GLY A 144 13.45 -7.53 -18.83
C GLY A 144 14.47 -8.61 -18.51
N TRP A 145 14.66 -8.94 -17.26
CA TRP A 145 15.60 -9.96 -16.80
C TRP A 145 15.24 -11.35 -17.35
N ARG A 146 16.21 -12.03 -17.98
CA ARG A 146 15.97 -13.27 -18.72
C ARG A 146 15.83 -14.50 -17.82
N GLN A 147 16.67 -14.65 -16.80
CA GLN A 147 16.69 -15.82 -15.90
C GLN A 147 16.00 -15.52 -14.56
N ALA A 148 14.82 -14.88 -14.60
CA ALA A 148 14.06 -14.51 -13.41
C ALA A 148 13.41 -15.71 -12.69
N GLY A 149 13.47 -16.93 -13.27
CA GLY A 149 12.84 -18.12 -12.69
C GLY A 149 13.32 -18.48 -11.28
N VAL A 150 14.59 -18.22 -10.96
CA VAL A 150 15.15 -18.42 -9.60
C VAL A 150 14.39 -17.55 -8.58
N LEU A 151 14.14 -16.29 -8.93
CA LEU A 151 13.40 -15.37 -8.07
C LEU A 151 11.91 -15.69 -8.04
N ALA A 152 11.34 -16.06 -9.19
CA ALA A 152 9.94 -16.48 -9.26
C ALA A 152 9.67 -17.74 -8.42
N ALA A 153 10.60 -18.68 -8.36
CA ALA A 153 10.49 -19.86 -7.48
C ALA A 153 10.40 -19.46 -6.00
N ALA A 154 11.19 -18.48 -5.56
CA ALA A 154 11.10 -17.95 -4.20
C ALA A 154 9.75 -17.25 -3.94
N CYS A 155 9.21 -16.55 -4.93
CA CYS A 155 7.89 -15.94 -4.82
C CYS A 155 6.77 -16.98 -4.75
N LEU A 156 6.85 -18.07 -5.54
CA LEU A 156 5.89 -19.18 -5.46
C LEU A 156 5.93 -19.85 -4.10
N TYR A 157 7.14 -20.15 -3.59
CA TYR A 157 7.31 -20.69 -2.25
C TYR A 157 6.68 -19.79 -1.17
N ALA A 158 6.87 -18.46 -1.29
CA ALA A 158 6.29 -17.50 -0.37
C ALA A 158 4.76 -17.48 -0.42
N LEU A 159 4.15 -17.63 -1.60
CA LEU A 159 2.68 -17.75 -1.74
C LEU A 159 2.16 -19.02 -1.09
N ASP A 160 2.86 -20.14 -1.25
CA ASP A 160 2.43 -21.45 -0.75
C ASP A 160 2.61 -21.59 0.78
N HIS A 161 3.58 -20.86 1.38
CA HIS A 161 4.00 -21.12 2.75
C HIS A 161 4.01 -19.90 3.69
N HIS A 162 3.99 -18.67 3.18
CA HIS A 162 4.19 -17.50 4.01
C HIS A 162 2.95 -16.62 4.16
N VAL A 163 1.89 -16.81 3.36
CA VAL A 163 0.68 -15.98 3.45
C VAL A 163 0.05 -16.08 4.83
N ASP A 164 -0.28 -17.30 5.27
CA ASP A 164 -0.93 -17.50 6.58
C ASP A 164 -0.03 -17.07 7.75
N ARG A 165 1.29 -17.15 7.58
CA ARG A 165 2.27 -16.72 8.59
C ARG A 165 2.22 -15.22 8.87
N LEU A 166 1.73 -14.40 7.96
CA LEU A 166 1.55 -12.96 8.19
C LEU A 166 0.63 -12.66 9.40
N ALA A 167 -0.25 -13.59 9.76
CA ALA A 167 -1.05 -13.48 10.98
C ALA A 167 -0.19 -13.42 12.26
N ASP A 168 1.00 -14.06 12.25
CA ASP A 168 1.95 -13.98 13.35
C ASP A 168 2.56 -12.58 13.46
N ASP A 169 2.83 -11.94 12.33
CA ASP A 169 3.35 -10.57 12.29
C ASP A 169 2.31 -9.58 12.83
N HIS A 170 1.02 -9.75 12.47
CA HIS A 170 -0.08 -8.94 13.01
C HIS A 170 -0.19 -9.10 14.55
N ARG A 171 -0.12 -10.34 15.03
CA ARG A 171 -0.19 -10.63 16.47
C ARG A 171 0.98 -10.00 17.23
N ARG A 172 2.20 -10.09 16.67
CA ARG A 172 3.40 -9.48 17.24
C ARG A 172 3.31 -7.96 17.24
N ALA A 173 2.89 -7.36 16.13
CA ALA A 173 2.70 -5.90 16.03
C ALA A 173 1.71 -5.41 17.09
N LYS A 174 0.56 -6.08 17.24
CA LYS A 174 -0.42 -5.74 18.25
C LYS A 174 0.18 -5.83 19.66
N ARG A 175 0.92 -6.91 19.97
CA ARG A 175 1.56 -7.08 21.27
C ARG A 175 2.60 -6.00 21.55
N ILE A 176 3.43 -5.64 20.56
CA ILE A 176 4.42 -4.57 20.68
C ILE A 176 3.71 -3.23 20.93
N ALA A 177 2.64 -2.93 20.21
CA ALA A 177 1.86 -1.70 20.37
C ALA A 177 1.24 -1.59 21.78
N GLU A 178 0.70 -2.70 22.32
CA GLU A 178 0.21 -2.79 23.70
C GLU A 178 1.33 -2.46 24.71
N MET A 179 2.49 -3.09 24.55
CA MET A 179 3.65 -2.85 25.42
C MET A 179 4.19 -1.41 25.30
N MET A 180 4.19 -0.83 24.11
CA MET A 180 4.57 0.57 23.94
C MET A 180 3.64 1.52 24.70
N ASN A 181 2.34 1.27 24.71
CA ASN A 181 1.37 2.06 25.46
C ASN A 181 1.50 1.91 27.00
N GLU A 182 2.17 0.88 27.50
CA GLU A 182 2.51 0.76 28.92
C GLU A 182 3.66 1.72 29.32
N LEU A 183 4.40 2.24 28.35
CA LEU A 183 5.52 3.14 28.55
C LEU A 183 5.09 4.60 28.38
N PRO A 184 5.33 5.49 29.36
CA PRO A 184 4.84 6.87 29.31
C PRO A 184 5.45 7.72 28.19
N MET A 185 6.50 7.23 27.54
CA MET A 185 7.16 7.91 26.44
C MET A 185 6.51 7.68 25.07
N PHE A 186 5.59 6.72 24.96
CA PHE A 186 4.90 6.37 23.73
C PHE A 186 3.38 6.53 23.85
N THR A 187 2.75 6.87 22.73
CA THR A 187 1.30 6.79 22.56
C THR A 187 1.00 6.13 21.22
N VAL A 188 0.27 5.00 21.27
CA VAL A 188 -0.19 4.28 20.08
C VAL A 188 -1.72 4.25 20.08
N ASP A 189 -2.32 4.71 19.01
CA ASP A 189 -3.74 4.49 18.78
C ASP A 189 -3.98 3.04 18.36
N MET A 190 -4.43 2.22 19.29
CA MET A 190 -4.65 0.79 19.07
C MET A 190 -5.67 0.48 17.97
N ALA A 191 -6.59 1.39 17.65
CA ALA A 191 -7.55 1.22 16.57
C ALA A 191 -6.89 1.24 15.20
N THR A 192 -5.72 1.86 15.07
CA THR A 192 -4.94 1.92 13.83
C THR A 192 -4.03 0.70 13.62
N VAL A 193 -3.79 -0.11 14.65
CA VAL A 193 -2.92 -1.30 14.58
C VAL A 193 -3.73 -2.47 14.04
N GLN A 194 -3.95 -2.48 12.74
CA GLN A 194 -4.77 -3.49 12.06
C GLN A 194 -3.94 -4.64 11.47
N THR A 195 -2.67 -4.38 11.16
CA THR A 195 -1.77 -5.32 10.48
C THR A 195 -0.40 -5.38 11.15
N ASN A 196 0.66 -5.49 10.38
CA ASN A 196 2.04 -5.59 10.84
C ASN A 196 2.73 -4.23 11.07
N MET A 197 2.00 -3.13 11.09
CA MET A 197 2.58 -1.79 11.19
C MET A 197 2.05 -1.05 12.41
N ILE A 198 2.94 -0.33 13.10
CA ILE A 198 2.62 0.46 14.27
C ILE A 198 3.12 1.89 14.02
N TYR A 199 2.25 2.86 14.23
CA TYR A 199 2.62 4.26 14.35
C TYR A 199 2.50 4.67 15.80
N ALA A 200 3.59 5.21 16.36
CA ALA A 200 3.64 5.66 17.75
C ALA A 200 4.07 7.12 17.80
N GLU A 201 3.35 7.91 18.58
CA GLU A 201 3.80 9.24 18.97
C GLU A 201 4.78 9.12 20.13
N THR A 202 5.79 10.02 20.17
CA THR A 202 6.85 10.03 21.17
C THR A 202 6.88 11.36 21.92
N VAL A 203 7.20 11.30 23.22
CA VAL A 203 7.43 12.50 24.03
C VAL A 203 8.76 13.15 23.67
N GLU A 204 9.83 12.34 23.56
CA GLU A 204 11.13 12.78 23.08
C GLU A 204 11.15 12.86 21.55
N PRO A 205 12.10 13.61 20.95
CA PRO A 205 12.28 13.58 19.50
C PRO A 205 12.44 12.16 18.98
N ALA A 206 11.70 11.81 17.94
CA ALA A 206 11.67 10.45 17.39
C ALA A 206 13.06 9.96 16.94
N ALA A 207 13.88 10.84 16.37
CA ALA A 207 15.25 10.53 15.99
C ALA A 207 16.13 10.10 17.17
N ASP A 208 15.97 10.73 18.34
CA ASP A 208 16.72 10.38 19.56
C ASP A 208 16.27 9.02 20.10
N VAL A 209 14.95 8.75 20.04
CA VAL A 209 14.41 7.45 20.43
C VAL A 209 14.94 6.36 19.50
N VAL A 210 14.91 6.57 18.17
CA VAL A 210 15.48 5.62 17.20
C VAL A 210 16.94 5.33 17.50
N ALA A 211 17.76 6.37 17.74
CA ALA A 211 19.17 6.18 18.05
C ALA A 211 19.40 5.34 19.32
N LYS A 212 18.65 5.61 20.40
CA LYS A 212 18.75 4.84 21.66
C LYS A 212 18.38 3.36 21.48
N TYR A 213 17.34 3.06 20.70
CA TYR A 213 16.91 1.68 20.45
C TYR A 213 17.86 0.95 19.51
N ALA A 214 18.46 1.64 18.53
CA ALA A 214 19.46 1.07 17.63
C ALA A 214 20.72 0.58 18.37
N GLU A 215 21.13 1.25 19.46
CA GLU A 215 22.23 0.79 20.34
C GLU A 215 21.96 -0.60 20.94
N ASN A 216 20.68 -0.99 21.03
CA ASN A 216 20.24 -2.29 21.53
C ASN A 216 19.80 -3.26 20.40
N GLY A 217 20.13 -2.95 19.15
CA GLY A 217 19.83 -3.78 18.00
C GLY A 217 18.37 -3.75 17.56
N ILE A 218 17.62 -2.70 17.91
CA ILE A 218 16.23 -2.51 17.51
C ILE A 218 16.17 -1.35 16.51
N ASP A 219 15.87 -1.69 15.25
CA ASP A 219 15.72 -0.71 14.17
C ASP A 219 14.28 -0.25 14.04
N MET A 220 14.09 1.06 13.99
CA MET A 220 12.82 1.73 13.79
C MET A 220 13.01 2.91 12.82
N PHE A 221 11.91 3.49 12.35
CA PHE A 221 11.95 4.66 11.47
C PHE A 221 11.30 5.86 12.15
N ASP A 222 11.98 7.00 12.15
CA ASP A 222 11.39 8.30 12.42
C ASP A 222 10.65 8.80 11.18
N LEU A 223 9.38 9.17 11.35
CA LEU A 223 8.54 9.69 10.27
C LEU A 223 8.36 11.20 10.35
N SER A 224 8.41 11.73 11.55
CA SER A 224 8.31 13.15 11.85
C SER A 224 8.98 13.41 13.20
N PRO A 225 9.11 14.69 13.65
CA PRO A 225 9.80 15.00 14.89
C PRO A 225 9.38 14.20 16.12
N HIS A 226 8.12 13.75 16.16
CA HIS A 226 7.55 13.02 17.30
C HIS A 226 6.78 11.76 16.88
N ARG A 227 7.05 11.18 15.71
CA ARG A 227 6.34 9.99 15.24
C ARG A 227 7.29 8.93 14.73
N LEU A 228 7.13 7.72 15.24
CA LEU A 228 7.84 6.51 14.82
C LEU A 228 6.97 5.59 13.97
N ARG A 229 7.66 4.77 13.16
CA ARG A 229 7.08 3.60 12.51
C ARG A 229 7.87 2.35 12.90
N VAL A 230 7.15 1.32 13.34
CA VAL A 230 7.64 -0.04 13.55
C VAL A 230 6.92 -0.97 12.58
N VAL A 231 7.66 -1.90 11.92
CA VAL A 231 7.11 -2.82 10.92
C VAL A 231 7.70 -4.21 11.13
#